data_e5ade180b25b9cea43b395678d98b0c4
#
_entry.id   e5ade180b25b9cea43b395678d98b0c4
#
_cell.length_a   1.000
_cell.length_b   1.000
_cell.length_c   1.000
_cell.angle_alpha   90.00
_cell.angle_beta   90.00
_cell.angle_gamma   90.00
#
_symmetry.space_group_name_H-M   'P 1'
#
loop_
_entity.id
_entity.type
_entity.pdbx_description
1 polymer ?
#
loop_
_entity_poly.entity_id
_entity_poly.type
_entity_poly.pdbx_seq_one_letter_code
_entity_poly.pdbx_strand_id
1 'polypeptide(L)'
;RQGSSRGQGSESRESRASQTSDDITDSIAYPADSSTGPRGWADIDSLLTTVRATGLSATLTETGHRPESPATGALVYTVAREALTNAMRHADGASRVVLSLDHTVSATILTLTDDGRPALWEERPAGHGLANLTGLVHEHGGSLTAGPAPEGGWRVHAVIPFQEPARA
;
A
#
# COMPACT_ATOMS: atom_id res chain seq x y z
N ARG A 1 -37.22 -60.80 25.29
CA ARG A 1 -35.92 -60.61 25.93
C ARG A 1 -35.04 -59.79 24.99
N GLN A 2 -34.89 -58.55 25.33
CA GLN A 2 -33.63 -57.97 25.83
C GLN A 2 -32.53 -58.06 24.82
N GLY A 3 -31.86 -56.96 24.43
CA GLY A 3 -31.35 -55.80 25.05
C GLY A 3 -30.69 -54.96 23.97
N SER A 4 -30.81 -53.69 24.04
CA SER A 4 -29.88 -52.77 24.68
C SER A 4 -28.46 -52.71 24.12
N SER A 5 -28.13 -51.59 23.53
CA SER A 5 -26.96 -50.74 23.81
C SER A 5 -26.53 -50.02 22.52
N ARG A 6 -26.71 -48.71 22.45
CA ARG A 6 -25.73 -47.66 22.78
C ARG A 6 -24.46 -47.68 21.95
N GLY A 7 -24.25 -46.58 21.30
CA GLY A 7 -23.01 -46.08 20.77
C GLY A 7 -23.33 -44.89 19.87
N GLN A 8 -23.55 -43.81 20.32
CA GLN A 8 -22.79 -42.59 20.66
C GLN A 8 -21.44 -42.49 19.94
N GLY A 9 -21.34 -41.40 19.19
CA GLY A 9 -20.08 -40.70 19.11
C GLY A 9 -19.44 -40.71 17.75
N SER A 10 -19.68 -39.69 17.00
CA SER A 10 -18.61 -38.95 16.31
C SER A 10 -19.17 -37.68 15.74
N GLU A 11 -19.46 -36.76 16.62
CA GLU A 11 -19.40 -35.34 16.30
C GLU A 11 -17.92 -34.92 16.17
N SER A 12 -17.70 -33.91 15.35
CA SER A 12 -16.54 -33.05 15.40
C SER A 12 -15.36 -33.44 14.56
N ARG A 13 -15.44 -33.16 13.26
CA ARG A 13 -14.27 -32.75 12.46
C ARG A 13 -14.67 -31.97 11.21
N GLU A 14 -15.40 -30.91 11.38
CA GLU A 14 -15.53 -29.86 10.35
C GLU A 14 -15.55 -28.51 11.04
N SER A 15 -14.40 -28.01 11.39
CA SER A 15 -14.19 -26.60 11.73
C SER A 15 -12.69 -26.34 11.90
N ARG A 16 -11.95 -26.42 10.83
CA ARG A 16 -10.57 -25.89 10.82
C ARG A 16 -10.03 -25.67 9.41
N ALA A 17 -10.73 -24.85 8.65
CA ALA A 17 -10.19 -24.36 7.38
C ALA A 17 -10.86 -23.02 7.04
N SER A 18 -10.66 -22.02 7.86
CA SER A 18 -11.05 -20.63 7.51
C SER A 18 -10.37 -19.61 8.43
N GLN A 19 -9.09 -19.76 8.69
CA GLN A 19 -8.32 -18.74 9.41
C GLN A 19 -6.86 -18.80 8.97
N THR A 20 -6.55 -18.38 7.77
CA THR A 20 -5.14 -18.20 7.38
C THR A 20 -4.92 -17.20 6.25
N SER A 21 -5.84 -16.28 6.00
CA SER A 21 -5.59 -15.23 4.99
C SER A 21 -5.55 -13.81 5.54
N ASP A 22 -6.03 -13.58 6.76
CA ASP A 22 -6.05 -12.22 7.33
C ASP A 22 -4.88 -11.92 8.27
N ASP A 23 -4.12 -12.93 8.68
CA ASP A 23 -3.06 -12.78 9.69
C ASP A 23 -1.68 -12.41 9.13
N ILE A 24 -1.50 -12.43 7.82
CA ILE A 24 -0.21 -12.04 7.20
C ILE A 24 -0.18 -10.53 6.94
N THR A 25 -1.31 -9.86 7.07
CA THR A 25 -1.48 -8.44 6.76
C THR A 25 -0.81 -7.52 7.78
N ASP A 26 -0.59 -8.03 8.98
CA ASP A 26 -0.06 -7.25 10.11
C ASP A 26 1.46 -7.42 10.33
N SER A 27 2.14 -8.22 9.53
CA SER A 27 3.54 -8.61 9.78
C SER A 27 4.59 -7.85 8.96
N ILE A 28 4.20 -6.91 8.07
CA ILE A 28 5.15 -5.93 7.53
C ILE A 28 5.07 -4.70 8.42
N ALA A 29 5.57 -4.84 9.63
CA ALA A 29 5.76 -3.71 10.53
C ALA A 29 6.84 -2.80 9.95
N TYR A 30 6.45 -1.68 9.38
CA TYR A 30 7.39 -0.58 9.27
C TYR A 30 7.85 -0.23 10.69
N PRO A 31 9.16 -0.11 10.92
CA PRO A 31 9.66 0.16 12.26
C PRO A 31 8.92 1.35 12.84
N ALA A 32 8.36 1.16 14.03
CA ALA A 32 7.80 2.24 14.81
C ALA A 32 8.98 3.14 15.20
N ASP A 33 9.26 4.12 14.35
CA ASP A 33 10.18 5.16 14.69
C ASP A 33 9.55 6.01 15.80
N SER A 34 10.37 6.39 16.77
CA SER A 34 9.96 7.05 18.01
C SER A 34 9.47 8.49 17.83
N SER A 35 9.13 8.91 16.60
CA SER A 35 8.57 10.23 16.34
C SER A 35 7.09 10.26 16.73
N THR A 36 6.76 11.02 17.73
CA THR A 36 5.42 11.18 18.31
C THR A 36 4.48 12.05 17.42
N GLY A 37 4.88 12.34 16.17
CA GLY A 37 4.15 13.19 15.23
C GLY A 37 3.49 12.43 14.08
N PRO A 38 2.58 13.08 13.33
CA PRO A 38 2.04 12.50 12.10
C PRO A 38 3.17 12.26 11.09
N ARG A 39 3.14 11.09 10.44
CA ARG A 39 4.09 10.73 9.38
C ARG A 39 3.95 11.67 8.19
N GLY A 40 5.07 11.97 7.54
CA GLY A 40 5.08 12.91 6.42
C GLY A 40 6.34 12.81 5.56
N TRP A 41 6.77 13.94 5.02
CA TRP A 41 7.91 14.03 4.10
C TRP A 41 9.20 13.40 4.65
N ALA A 42 9.48 13.59 5.93
CA ALA A 42 10.70 13.08 6.55
C ALA A 42 10.74 11.55 6.67
N ASP A 43 9.58 10.90 6.59
CA ASP A 43 9.45 9.46 6.76
C ASP A 43 9.53 8.67 5.44
N ILE A 44 9.54 9.34 4.29
CA ILE A 44 9.57 8.68 2.96
C ILE A 44 10.81 7.80 2.79
N ASP A 45 11.98 8.28 3.21
CA ASP A 45 13.22 7.51 3.11
C ASP A 45 13.19 6.25 3.97
N SER A 46 12.53 6.30 5.13
CA SER A 46 12.35 5.15 6.02
C SER A 46 11.50 4.07 5.37
N LEU A 47 10.46 4.44 4.59
CA LEU A 47 9.68 3.48 3.81
C LEU A 47 10.55 2.70 2.84
N LEU A 48 11.38 3.40 2.07
CA LEU A 48 12.27 2.78 1.09
C LEU A 48 13.33 1.88 1.75
N THR A 49 13.84 2.29 2.90
CA THR A 49 14.77 1.48 3.69
C THR A 49 14.12 0.16 4.11
N THR A 50 12.87 0.19 4.56
CA THR A 50 12.11 -1.01 4.92
C THR A 50 11.91 -1.93 3.71
N VAL A 51 11.57 -1.37 2.55
CA VAL A 51 11.43 -2.14 1.31
C VAL A 51 12.74 -2.80 0.91
N ARG A 52 13.86 -2.08 0.97
CA ARG A 52 15.20 -2.62 0.65
C ARG A 52 15.58 -3.77 1.59
N ALA A 53 15.16 -3.72 2.84
CA ALA A 53 15.41 -4.80 3.81
C ALA A 53 14.73 -6.12 3.43
N THR A 54 13.69 -6.11 2.60
CA THR A 54 13.05 -7.33 2.05
C THR A 54 13.80 -7.94 0.86
N GLY A 55 14.88 -7.30 0.39
CA GLY A 55 15.65 -7.73 -0.79
C GLY A 55 15.18 -7.09 -2.11
N LEU A 56 14.12 -6.28 -2.09
CA LEU A 56 13.62 -5.56 -3.26
C LEU A 56 14.45 -4.28 -3.46
N SER A 57 14.92 -4.02 -4.68
CA SER A 57 15.58 -2.75 -5.00
C SER A 57 14.54 -1.63 -5.00
N ALA A 58 14.73 -0.60 -4.17
CA ALA A 58 13.84 0.54 -4.08
C ALA A 58 14.57 1.84 -4.34
N THR A 59 14.09 2.63 -5.29
CA THR A 59 14.68 3.91 -5.70
C THR A 59 13.67 5.03 -5.52
N LEU A 60 14.11 6.17 -4.98
CA LEU A 60 13.38 7.43 -4.99
C LEU A 60 13.98 8.36 -6.07
N THR A 61 13.10 8.89 -6.91
CA THR A 61 13.40 10.00 -7.81
C THR A 61 12.51 11.18 -7.40
N GLU A 62 13.11 12.32 -7.17
CA GLU A 62 12.38 13.50 -6.71
C GLU A 62 12.79 14.73 -7.52
N THR A 63 11.82 15.50 -7.96
CA THR A 63 12.00 16.74 -8.71
C THR A 63 11.15 17.87 -8.13
N GLY A 64 11.59 19.11 -8.29
CA GLY A 64 10.92 20.27 -7.73
C GLY A 64 11.19 20.47 -6.24
N HIS A 65 10.42 21.34 -5.61
CA HIS A 65 10.53 21.63 -4.17
C HIS A 65 9.35 21.07 -3.44
N ARG A 66 9.61 20.31 -2.36
CA ARG A 66 8.56 19.82 -1.47
C ARG A 66 7.71 20.99 -0.95
N PRO A 67 6.39 20.90 -1.03
CA PRO A 67 5.53 21.94 -0.46
C PRO A 67 5.63 21.96 1.06
N GLU A 68 5.54 23.14 1.64
CA GLU A 68 5.52 23.34 3.10
C GLU A 68 4.15 22.98 3.73
N SER A 69 3.49 21.97 3.19
CA SER A 69 2.19 21.50 3.66
C SER A 69 2.33 20.16 4.39
N PRO A 70 2.21 20.13 5.72
CA PRO A 70 2.22 18.88 6.48
C PRO A 70 1.10 17.93 6.06
N ALA A 71 -0.08 18.46 5.71
CA ALA A 71 -1.21 17.66 5.25
C ALA A 71 -0.92 16.96 3.92
N THR A 72 -0.32 17.66 2.96
CA THR A 72 0.15 17.07 1.70
C THR A 72 1.22 16.01 1.95
N GLY A 73 2.18 16.30 2.83
CA GLY A 73 3.23 15.34 3.19
C GLY A 73 2.68 14.06 3.82
N ALA A 74 1.70 14.19 4.71
CA ALA A 74 1.04 13.04 5.33
C ALA A 74 0.26 12.19 4.32
N LEU A 75 -0.42 12.83 3.38
CA LEU A 75 -1.16 12.12 2.33
C LEU A 75 -0.22 11.42 1.35
N VAL A 76 0.86 12.09 0.90
CA VAL A 76 1.90 11.49 0.05
C VAL A 76 2.53 10.28 0.74
N TYR A 77 2.88 10.40 2.03
CA TYR A 77 3.40 9.29 2.81
C TYR A 77 2.41 8.11 2.85
N THR A 78 1.14 8.38 3.09
CA THR A 78 0.10 7.33 3.19
C THR A 78 -0.06 6.60 1.86
N VAL A 79 -0.11 7.32 0.75
CA VAL A 79 -0.19 6.74 -0.60
C VAL A 79 1.07 5.94 -0.92
N ALA A 80 2.25 6.48 -0.65
CA ALA A 80 3.53 5.81 -0.90
C ALA A 80 3.64 4.51 -0.09
N ARG A 81 3.28 4.53 1.19
CA ARG A 81 3.30 3.35 2.07
C ARG A 81 2.41 2.23 1.54
N GLU A 82 1.17 2.54 1.18
CA GLU A 82 0.24 1.54 0.68
C GLU A 82 0.70 0.98 -0.68
N ALA A 83 1.15 1.85 -1.58
CA ALA A 83 1.64 1.43 -2.88
C ALA A 83 2.88 0.54 -2.77
N LEU A 84 3.84 0.87 -1.89
CA LEU A 84 5.02 0.05 -1.60
C LEU A 84 4.65 -1.29 -0.96
N THR A 85 3.71 -1.27 -0.01
CA THR A 85 3.19 -2.49 0.63
C THR A 85 2.55 -3.41 -0.40
N ASN A 86 1.77 -2.86 -1.32
CA ASN A 86 1.15 -3.63 -2.40
C ASN A 86 2.18 -4.20 -3.37
N ALA A 87 3.23 -3.46 -3.71
CA ALA A 87 4.33 -3.97 -4.51
C ALA A 87 5.02 -5.16 -3.83
N MET A 88 5.34 -5.06 -2.53
CA MET A 88 5.96 -6.16 -1.77
C MET A 88 5.07 -7.41 -1.67
N ARG A 89 3.74 -7.25 -1.62
CA ARG A 89 2.81 -8.37 -1.43
C ARG A 89 2.39 -9.04 -2.73
N HIS A 90 2.27 -8.26 -3.80
CA HIS A 90 1.53 -8.68 -4.99
C HIS A 90 2.36 -8.67 -6.27
N ALA A 91 3.55 -8.08 -6.26
CA ALA A 91 4.42 -8.08 -7.41
C ALA A 91 5.19 -9.41 -7.50
N ASP A 92 4.58 -10.41 -8.16
CA ASP A 92 5.23 -11.69 -8.38
C ASP A 92 6.49 -11.51 -9.23
N GLY A 93 7.61 -11.96 -8.70
CA GLY A 93 8.91 -11.85 -9.35
C GLY A 93 9.44 -10.42 -9.50
N ALA A 94 8.89 -9.44 -8.79
CA ALA A 94 9.45 -8.09 -8.78
C ALA A 94 10.86 -8.10 -8.19
N SER A 95 11.76 -7.41 -8.86
CA SER A 95 13.13 -7.18 -8.41
C SER A 95 13.37 -5.71 -8.04
N ARG A 96 12.55 -4.82 -8.55
CA ARG A 96 12.71 -3.38 -8.42
C ARG A 96 11.38 -2.65 -8.28
N VAL A 97 11.40 -1.61 -7.45
CA VAL A 97 10.34 -0.61 -7.35
C VAL A 97 10.94 0.78 -7.44
N VAL A 98 10.27 1.66 -8.16
CA VAL A 98 10.66 3.07 -8.31
C VAL A 98 9.53 3.95 -7.82
N LEU A 99 9.82 4.78 -6.82
CA LEU A 99 8.95 5.86 -6.35
C LEU A 99 9.44 7.17 -6.94
N SER A 100 8.59 7.83 -7.72
CA SER A 100 8.87 9.16 -8.29
C SER A 100 7.93 10.18 -7.65
N LEU A 101 8.49 11.27 -7.18
CA LEU A 101 7.77 12.45 -6.69
C LEU A 101 8.13 13.65 -7.55
N ASP A 102 7.15 14.24 -8.21
CA ASP A 102 7.32 15.48 -8.97
C ASP A 102 6.48 16.59 -8.34
N HIS A 103 7.17 17.58 -7.78
CA HIS A 103 6.56 18.72 -7.11
C HIS A 103 6.42 19.87 -8.09
N THR A 104 5.21 20.04 -8.59
CA THR A 104 4.84 21.17 -9.47
C THR A 104 4.49 22.41 -8.65
N VAL A 105 4.03 23.46 -9.29
CA VAL A 105 3.58 24.69 -8.59
C VAL A 105 2.26 24.51 -7.85
N SER A 106 1.47 23.46 -8.15
CA SER A 106 0.12 23.28 -7.62
C SER A 106 -0.17 21.89 -7.03
N ALA A 107 0.69 20.92 -7.29
CA ALA A 107 0.48 19.54 -6.85
C ALA A 107 1.79 18.77 -6.70
N THR A 108 1.77 17.73 -5.88
CA THR A 108 2.75 16.65 -5.93
C THR A 108 2.16 15.52 -6.77
N ILE A 109 2.90 15.11 -7.79
CA ILE A 109 2.59 13.93 -8.60
C ILE A 109 3.42 12.77 -8.06
N LEU A 110 2.77 11.76 -7.53
CA LEU A 110 3.39 10.54 -7.06
C LEU A 110 3.18 9.45 -8.11
N THR A 111 4.25 8.79 -8.52
CA THR A 111 4.19 7.60 -9.37
C THR A 111 5.03 6.51 -8.74
N LEU A 112 4.45 5.35 -8.52
CA LEU A 112 5.17 4.15 -8.10
C LEU A 112 5.00 3.08 -9.16
N THR A 113 6.11 2.48 -9.59
CA THR A 113 6.12 1.36 -10.54
C THR A 113 6.97 0.23 -9.99
N ASP A 114 6.52 -1.01 -10.18
CA ASP A 114 7.32 -2.21 -10.00
C ASP A 114 7.53 -2.92 -11.34
N ASP A 115 8.50 -3.81 -11.40
CA ASP A 115 8.84 -4.62 -12.57
C ASP A 115 8.31 -6.06 -12.45
N GLY A 116 7.39 -6.31 -11.53
CA GLY A 116 6.79 -7.62 -11.33
C GLY A 116 5.89 -8.05 -12.48
N ARG A 117 5.53 -9.32 -12.50
CA ARG A 117 4.51 -9.80 -13.43
C ARG A 117 3.15 -9.26 -12.96
N PRO A 118 2.36 -8.66 -13.84
CA PRO A 118 0.99 -8.33 -13.48
C PRO A 118 0.28 -9.65 -13.17
N ALA A 119 -0.17 -9.84 -11.94
CA ALA A 119 -1.12 -10.89 -11.64
C ALA A 119 -2.32 -10.71 -12.59
N LEU A 120 -2.80 -11.80 -13.17
CA LEU A 120 -3.99 -11.77 -14.01
C LEU A 120 -5.08 -11.00 -13.25
N TRP A 121 -5.78 -10.09 -13.92
CA TRP A 121 -6.76 -9.17 -13.32
C TRP A 121 -7.78 -9.87 -12.41
N GLU A 122 -8.04 -11.16 -12.68
CA GLU A 122 -8.99 -12.00 -11.95
C GLU A 122 -8.44 -12.51 -10.61
N GLU A 123 -7.13 -12.44 -10.38
CA GLU A 123 -6.46 -12.98 -9.20
C GLU A 123 -6.04 -11.89 -8.17
N ARG A 124 -6.15 -10.60 -8.53
CA ARG A 124 -5.94 -9.52 -7.57
C ARG A 124 -7.27 -9.13 -6.95
N PRO A 125 -7.57 -9.58 -5.74
CA PRO A 125 -8.64 -8.95 -5.00
C PRO A 125 -8.28 -7.47 -4.91
N ALA A 126 -9.19 -6.60 -5.33
CA ALA A 126 -9.04 -5.16 -5.14
C ALA A 126 -8.89 -4.95 -3.63
N GLY A 127 -7.65 -4.82 -3.18
CA GLY A 127 -7.35 -4.60 -1.77
C GLY A 127 -8.06 -3.33 -1.35
N HIS A 128 -8.80 -3.36 -0.26
CA HIS A 128 -9.54 -2.20 0.26
C HIS A 128 -8.63 -0.98 0.47
N GLY A 129 -7.32 -1.18 0.60
CA GLY A 129 -6.33 -0.14 0.78
C GLY A 129 -6.29 0.89 -0.34
N LEU A 130 -6.12 0.48 -1.61
CA LEU A 130 -6.09 1.43 -2.73
C LEU A 130 -7.45 2.08 -2.98
N ALA A 131 -8.56 1.35 -2.79
CA ALA A 131 -9.89 1.93 -2.93
C ALA A 131 -10.15 3.03 -1.87
N ASN A 132 -9.76 2.78 -0.62
CA ASN A 132 -9.86 3.77 0.45
C ASN A 132 -8.95 4.99 0.18
N LEU A 133 -7.75 4.77 -0.36
CA LEU A 133 -6.85 5.86 -0.72
C LEU A 133 -7.37 6.69 -1.89
N THR A 134 -8.04 6.07 -2.86
CA THR A 134 -8.66 6.80 -3.96
C THR A 134 -9.70 7.78 -3.43
N GLY A 135 -10.54 7.35 -2.48
CA GLY A 135 -11.50 8.23 -1.79
C GLY A 135 -10.79 9.37 -1.05
N LEU A 136 -9.78 9.04 -0.24
CA LEU A 136 -9.03 10.03 0.54
C LEU A 136 -8.34 11.08 -0.34
N VAL A 137 -7.68 10.65 -1.43
CA VAL A 137 -7.04 11.56 -2.39
C VAL A 137 -8.08 12.45 -3.09
N HIS A 138 -9.24 11.87 -3.43
CA HIS A 138 -10.33 12.61 -4.04
C HIS A 138 -10.93 13.67 -3.11
N GLU A 139 -11.10 13.38 -1.83
CA GLU A 139 -11.53 14.34 -0.80
C GLU A 139 -10.58 15.53 -0.69
N HIS A 140 -9.28 15.34 -1.00
CA HIS A 140 -8.28 16.40 -1.07
C HIS A 140 -8.22 17.10 -2.45
N GLY A 141 -9.18 16.85 -3.32
CA GLY A 141 -9.24 17.42 -4.66
C GLY A 141 -8.28 16.80 -5.67
N GLY A 142 -7.67 15.68 -5.33
CA GLY A 142 -6.73 14.95 -6.18
C GLY A 142 -7.35 13.78 -6.93
N SER A 143 -6.48 12.99 -7.54
CA SER A 143 -6.86 11.75 -8.22
C SER A 143 -5.81 10.66 -7.97
N LEU A 144 -6.26 9.40 -7.92
CA LEU A 144 -5.41 8.23 -7.81
C LEU A 144 -5.89 7.16 -8.78
N THR A 145 -4.96 6.61 -9.55
CA THR A 145 -5.20 5.47 -10.44
C THR A 145 -4.16 4.39 -10.19
N ALA A 146 -4.54 3.14 -10.36
CA ALA A 146 -3.64 2.01 -10.25
C ALA A 146 -3.99 0.98 -11.32
N GLY A 147 -2.97 0.38 -11.92
CA GLY A 147 -3.15 -0.60 -12.99
C GLY A 147 -1.84 -1.09 -13.57
N PRO A 148 -1.92 -1.99 -14.58
CA PRO A 148 -0.75 -2.46 -15.30
C PRO A 148 0.01 -1.29 -15.94
N ALA A 149 1.34 -1.31 -15.82
CA ALA A 149 2.18 -0.33 -16.51
C ALA A 149 2.39 -0.73 -17.98
N PRO A 150 2.45 0.25 -18.92
CA PRO A 150 2.66 -0.05 -20.35
C PRO A 150 3.95 -0.83 -20.63
N GLU A 151 4.97 -0.60 -19.81
CA GLU A 151 6.28 -1.25 -19.91
C GLU A 151 6.34 -2.61 -19.21
N GLY A 152 5.24 -3.06 -18.63
CA GLY A 152 5.14 -4.20 -17.73
C GLY A 152 5.19 -3.79 -16.27
N GLY A 153 4.79 -4.74 -15.38
CA GLY A 153 4.64 -4.47 -13.96
C GLY A 153 3.34 -3.73 -13.62
N TRP A 154 3.32 -3.11 -12.45
CA TRP A 154 2.17 -2.37 -11.94
C TRP A 154 2.53 -0.90 -11.67
N ARG A 155 1.59 -0.02 -11.89
CA ARG A 155 1.76 1.42 -11.64
C ARG A 155 0.65 1.93 -10.72
N VAL A 156 1.04 2.70 -9.71
CA VAL A 156 0.17 3.59 -8.96
C VAL A 156 0.54 5.02 -9.33
N HIS A 157 -0.45 5.83 -9.68
CA HIS A 157 -0.26 7.23 -10.04
C HIS A 157 -1.26 8.09 -9.29
N ALA A 158 -0.77 9.07 -8.55
CA ALA A 158 -1.60 9.98 -7.76
C ALA A 158 -1.19 11.44 -8.03
N VAL A 159 -2.19 12.28 -8.22
CA VAL A 159 -2.03 13.75 -8.26
C VAL A 159 -2.62 14.31 -6.97
N ILE A 160 -1.80 14.92 -6.15
CA ILE A 160 -2.18 15.44 -4.83
C ILE A 160 -1.98 16.95 -4.84
N PRO A 161 -3.08 17.74 -4.99
CA PRO A 161 -3.01 19.19 -4.99
C PRO A 161 -2.51 19.74 -3.66
N PHE A 162 -1.81 20.86 -3.72
CA PHE A 162 -1.52 21.62 -2.51
C PHE A 162 -2.79 22.33 -2.08
N GLN A 163 -3.20 22.11 -0.85
CA GLN A 163 -4.17 22.99 -0.24
C GLN A 163 -3.41 24.26 0.15
N GLU A 164 -3.65 25.35 -0.56
CA GLU A 164 -3.25 26.65 -0.04
C GLU A 164 -3.90 26.84 1.34
N PRO A 165 -3.14 27.29 2.36
CA PRO A 165 -3.77 27.70 3.61
C PRO A 165 -4.82 28.75 3.25
N ALA A 166 -6.06 28.50 3.70
CA ALA A 166 -7.15 29.46 3.48
C ALA A 166 -6.65 30.85 3.87
N ARG A 167 -6.54 31.73 2.90
CA ARG A 167 -6.22 33.13 3.19
C ARG A 167 -7.34 33.66 4.06
N ALA A 168 -7.01 33.89 5.33
CA ALA A 168 -7.88 34.57 6.28
C ALA A 168 -8.08 36.04 5.85
#